data_b6c7dfca2c6672e885a32227a1adf061
#
_entry.id   b6c7dfca2c6672e885a32227a1adf061
#
_cell.length_a   1.000
_cell.length_b   1.000
_cell.length_c   1.000
_cell.angle_alpha   90.00
_cell.angle_beta   90.00
_cell.angle_gamma   90.00
#
_symmetry.space_group_name_H-M   'P 1'
#
loop_
_entity.id
_entity.type
_entity.pdbx_description
1 polymer ?
#
loop_
_entity_poly.entity_id
_entity_poly.type
_entity_poly.pdbx_seq_one_letter_code
_entity_poly.pdbx_strand_id
1 'polypeptide(L)'
;LDAIKGLLKNEYTTPYSDKHISVQQFSDKLNPFGTYLPDSSGETLWVGCPLIVHRRCINPMFDISNRISYGGVMIQQTKEPDQKIVDIFAIPISKWLQCSGEEKNHIRKDHYVPEQGKETLDIIKLAFKKAKGEKPDLYVISPFTSVVEGLKNEIRESDFYKLNKEYYNEWMESNIGTVHTFQGKEANEVVLLLGCDQDAKGAITWVNANIINVAVTRAKYRLCIIGDYKIWKENQVLKITKGIIDAYTLQCLNQLKEKKQTDQNKELITLLIKQLPSSSDYVNEKRDGEEDVIDTYTLMRELKKNEFAKDSLTEEEKKIYHLTDEELKELSYPVRSHLLTGIKINTLYEAFSYDLNIPFEDFSFKNIMFCKATELYMRENFISVIQSQFKDAKKKDNDYTTGYIAKKINDNIDTFIRLLNDKYYNGIWWKIYGKKLKDINVLRRSCCHPDNFLLEDEQNLKRLLFDEEVFKNLRVGKKIAK
;
A
#
# COMPACT_ATOMS: atom_id res chain seq x y z
N LEU A 1 -25.91 -5.78 8.59
CA LEU A 1 -26.88 -6.50 7.75
C LEU A 1 -28.04 -7.06 8.60
N ASP A 2 -27.81 -7.61 9.79
CA ASP A 2 -28.87 -8.17 10.65
C ASP A 2 -29.88 -7.10 11.12
N ALA A 3 -29.40 -5.88 11.38
CA ALA A 3 -30.28 -4.74 11.67
C ALA A 3 -31.14 -4.35 10.45
N ILE A 4 -30.61 -4.42 9.25
CA ILE A 4 -31.35 -4.16 8.01
C ILE A 4 -32.34 -5.29 7.70
N LYS A 5 -31.96 -6.55 7.95
CA LYS A 5 -32.87 -7.71 7.82
C LYS A 5 -34.06 -7.63 8.77
N GLY A 6 -33.85 -7.13 10.00
CA GLY A 6 -34.91 -6.88 10.98
C GLY A 6 -35.91 -5.81 10.54
N LEU A 7 -35.45 -4.83 9.75
CA LEU A 7 -36.27 -3.74 9.21
C LEU A 7 -37.03 -4.14 7.94
N LEU A 8 -36.49 -5.04 7.12
CA LEU A 8 -37.03 -5.37 5.79
C LEU A 8 -37.99 -6.56 5.78
N LYS A 9 -38.37 -7.12 6.92
CA LYS A 9 -39.20 -8.35 6.99
C LYS A 9 -38.80 -9.36 5.89
N ASN A 10 -38.81 -10.64 6.14
CA ASN A 10 -38.26 -11.75 5.36
C ASN A 10 -38.58 -11.82 3.84
N GLU A 11 -39.39 -10.91 3.31
CA GLU A 11 -39.83 -10.89 1.90
C GLU A 11 -38.76 -10.39 0.90
N TYR A 12 -37.66 -9.80 1.40
CA TYR A 12 -36.58 -9.24 0.56
C TYR A 12 -35.22 -9.92 0.76
N THR A 13 -35.23 -11.22 1.14
CA THR A 13 -33.99 -12.00 1.18
C THR A 13 -33.50 -12.28 -0.24
N THR A 14 -32.65 -11.42 -0.74
CA THR A 14 -31.91 -11.66 -1.98
C THR A 14 -30.82 -12.69 -1.77
N PRO A 15 -30.27 -13.31 -2.85
CA PRO A 15 -29.07 -14.16 -2.77
C PRO A 15 -27.87 -13.49 -2.09
N TYR A 16 -27.93 -12.17 -1.91
CA TYR A 16 -26.91 -11.34 -1.27
C TYR A 16 -27.12 -11.13 0.25
N SER A 17 -28.08 -11.81 0.84
CA SER A 17 -28.41 -11.68 2.26
C SER A 17 -27.53 -12.52 3.19
N ASP A 18 -26.36 -12.96 2.72
CA ASP A 18 -25.41 -13.69 3.54
C ASP A 18 -24.88 -12.78 4.67
N LYS A 19 -25.11 -13.21 5.91
CA LYS A 19 -24.68 -12.50 7.12
C LYS A 19 -23.15 -12.36 7.25
N HIS A 20 -22.41 -13.14 6.49
CA HIS A 20 -20.96 -13.12 6.48
C HIS A 20 -20.36 -12.14 5.45
N ILE A 21 -21.19 -11.52 4.61
CA ILE A 21 -20.73 -10.54 3.60
C ILE A 21 -20.68 -9.17 4.23
N SER A 22 -19.51 -8.49 4.12
CA SER A 22 -19.37 -7.09 4.50
C SER A 22 -20.08 -6.15 3.50
N VAL A 23 -20.36 -4.91 3.93
CA VAL A 23 -20.92 -3.87 3.02
C VAL A 23 -19.97 -3.64 1.84
N GLN A 24 -18.66 -3.68 2.05
CA GLN A 24 -17.66 -3.57 0.99
C GLN A 24 -17.80 -4.71 -0.03
N GLN A 25 -17.81 -5.94 0.42
CA GLN A 25 -17.99 -7.10 -0.47
C GLN A 25 -19.31 -7.08 -1.22
N PHE A 26 -20.37 -6.55 -0.60
CA PHE A 26 -21.65 -6.36 -1.28
C PHE A 26 -21.54 -5.30 -2.38
N SER A 27 -20.91 -4.17 -2.08
CA SER A 27 -20.68 -3.09 -3.07
C SER A 27 -19.78 -3.57 -4.21
N ASP A 28 -18.76 -4.36 -3.91
CA ASP A 28 -17.84 -4.93 -4.90
C ASP A 28 -18.60 -5.86 -5.88
N LYS A 29 -19.52 -6.69 -5.38
CA LYS A 29 -20.35 -7.56 -6.24
C LYS A 29 -21.28 -6.79 -7.18
N LEU A 30 -21.67 -5.58 -6.82
CA LEU A 30 -22.52 -4.72 -7.64
C LEU A 30 -21.72 -3.86 -8.61
N ASN A 31 -20.41 -3.76 -8.43
CA ASN A 31 -19.55 -2.95 -9.26
C ASN A 31 -19.03 -3.79 -10.44
N PRO A 32 -19.37 -3.43 -11.70
CA PRO A 32 -18.87 -4.14 -12.88
C PRO A 32 -17.38 -3.86 -13.15
N PHE A 33 -16.81 -2.86 -12.49
CA PHE A 33 -15.39 -2.47 -12.63
C PHE A 33 -14.60 -2.98 -11.44
N GLY A 34 -13.65 -3.86 -11.66
CA GLY A 34 -12.86 -4.42 -10.57
C GLY A 34 -11.80 -5.39 -11.09
N THR A 35 -11.23 -6.14 -10.18
CA THR A 35 -10.27 -7.18 -10.48
C THR A 35 -10.39 -8.32 -9.48
N TYR A 36 -9.87 -9.49 -9.85
CA TYR A 36 -9.75 -10.62 -8.93
C TYR A 36 -8.43 -10.51 -8.17
N LEU A 37 -8.51 -10.50 -6.85
CA LEU A 37 -7.34 -10.54 -5.97
C LEU A 37 -7.32 -11.85 -5.19
N PRO A 38 -6.13 -12.44 -4.95
CA PRO A 38 -6.03 -13.60 -4.08
C PRO A 38 -6.39 -13.19 -2.65
N ASP A 39 -7.22 -14.00 -2.00
CA ASP A 39 -7.49 -13.85 -0.58
C ASP A 39 -6.45 -14.60 0.27
N SER A 40 -6.61 -14.54 1.61
CA SER A 40 -5.71 -15.22 2.55
C SER A 40 -5.78 -16.75 2.48
N SER A 41 -6.78 -17.33 1.82
CA SER A 41 -6.94 -18.78 1.60
C SER A 41 -6.37 -19.25 0.25
N GLY A 42 -5.93 -18.33 -0.60
CA GLY A 42 -5.49 -18.62 -1.96
C GLY A 42 -6.62 -18.67 -2.98
N GLU A 43 -7.87 -18.42 -2.56
CA GLU A 43 -8.99 -18.24 -3.48
C GLU A 43 -8.99 -16.81 -4.07
N THR A 44 -9.61 -16.63 -5.23
CA THR A 44 -9.74 -15.33 -5.85
C THR A 44 -11.03 -14.64 -5.40
N LEU A 45 -10.90 -13.39 -4.92
CA LEU A 45 -12.01 -12.54 -4.54
C LEU A 45 -12.16 -11.40 -5.54
N TRP A 46 -13.38 -11.19 -6.04
CA TRP A 46 -13.69 -9.99 -6.83
C TRP A 46 -13.66 -8.74 -5.95
N VAL A 47 -12.88 -7.74 -6.34
CA VAL A 47 -12.75 -6.45 -5.66
C VAL A 47 -13.05 -5.33 -6.64
N GLY A 48 -14.09 -4.56 -6.37
CA GLY A 48 -14.53 -3.43 -7.20
C GLY A 48 -13.63 -2.22 -7.01
N CYS A 49 -12.95 -1.76 -8.07
CA CYS A 49 -12.13 -0.55 -8.10
C CYS A 49 -11.19 -0.40 -6.88
N PRO A 50 -10.26 -1.33 -6.64
CA PRO A 50 -9.42 -1.30 -5.46
C PRO A 50 -8.58 -0.03 -5.41
N LEU A 51 -8.55 0.63 -4.25
CA LEU A 51 -7.65 1.75 -3.98
C LEU A 51 -6.26 1.18 -3.67
N ILE A 52 -5.39 1.12 -4.68
CA ILE A 52 -4.06 0.51 -4.56
C ILE A 52 -3.00 1.42 -3.93
N VAL A 53 -3.29 2.72 -3.76
CA VAL A 53 -2.34 3.66 -3.15
C VAL A 53 -2.57 3.74 -1.65
N HIS A 54 -1.60 3.28 -0.88
CA HIS A 54 -1.62 3.31 0.57
C HIS A 54 -0.95 4.59 1.09
N ARG A 55 -1.67 5.36 1.91
CA ARG A 55 -1.20 6.64 2.48
C ARG A 55 -1.28 6.70 4.01
N ARG A 56 -1.51 5.56 4.69
CA ARG A 56 -1.75 5.54 6.13
C ARG A 56 -0.49 5.29 6.94
N CYS A 57 0.27 4.25 6.61
CA CYS A 57 1.45 3.86 7.39
C CYS A 57 2.67 3.64 6.50
N ILE A 58 3.85 3.73 7.12
CA ILE A 58 5.14 3.39 6.51
C ILE A 58 5.49 1.92 6.78
N ASN A 59 6.63 1.45 6.25
CA ASN A 59 7.16 0.13 6.56
C ASN A 59 7.59 0.04 8.05
N PRO A 60 7.46 -1.12 8.69
CA PRO A 60 7.02 -2.42 8.15
C PRO A 60 5.50 -2.61 8.12
N MET A 61 4.70 -1.72 8.69
CA MET A 61 3.24 -1.85 8.79
C MET A 61 2.59 -1.95 7.40
N PHE A 62 3.08 -1.15 6.45
CA PHE A 62 2.62 -1.22 5.07
C PHE A 62 2.90 -2.60 4.47
N ASP A 63 4.12 -3.13 4.59
CA ASP A 63 4.50 -4.42 4.02
C ASP A 63 3.72 -5.57 4.66
N ILE A 64 3.48 -5.52 5.98
CA ILE A 64 2.62 -6.50 6.67
C ILE A 64 1.22 -6.47 6.08
N SER A 65 0.58 -5.29 6.08
CA SER A 65 -0.77 -5.09 5.56
C SER A 65 -0.90 -5.56 4.11
N ASN A 66 0.03 -5.13 3.27
CA ASN A 66 0.06 -5.45 1.84
C ASN A 66 0.18 -6.97 1.61
N ARG A 67 1.01 -7.66 2.42
CA ARG A 67 1.20 -9.11 2.29
C ARG A 67 0.01 -9.93 2.78
N ILE A 68 -0.54 -9.60 3.97
CA ILE A 68 -1.56 -10.45 4.61
C ILE A 68 -2.99 -10.19 4.12
N SER A 69 -3.24 -9.04 3.46
CA SER A 69 -4.61 -8.63 3.12
C SER A 69 -4.79 -8.14 1.69
N TYR A 70 -3.72 -7.77 0.98
CA TYR A 70 -3.83 -7.15 -0.35
C TYR A 70 -2.97 -7.84 -1.42
N GLY A 71 -2.47 -9.05 -1.17
CA GLY A 71 -1.72 -9.84 -2.16
C GLY A 71 -0.48 -9.14 -2.74
N GLY A 72 0.05 -8.12 -2.06
CA GLY A 72 1.23 -7.39 -2.53
C GLY A 72 0.97 -6.27 -3.54
N VAL A 73 -0.29 -6.02 -3.92
CA VAL A 73 -0.63 -5.10 -5.05
C VAL A 73 -0.65 -3.61 -4.67
N MET A 74 -0.60 -3.26 -3.38
CA MET A 74 -0.65 -1.86 -2.97
C MET A 74 0.69 -1.15 -3.13
N ILE A 75 0.62 0.15 -3.37
CA ILE A 75 1.77 1.06 -3.52
C ILE A 75 1.82 2.01 -2.32
N GLN A 76 2.93 2.02 -1.61
CA GLN A 76 3.13 2.89 -0.46
C GLN A 76 3.46 4.32 -0.91
N GLN A 77 2.70 5.31 -0.38
CA GLN A 77 2.94 6.74 -0.59
C GLN A 77 2.84 7.56 0.71
N THR A 78 3.02 6.92 1.86
CA THR A 78 3.08 7.61 3.15
C THR A 78 4.45 8.26 3.31
N LYS A 79 4.47 9.52 3.75
CA LYS A 79 5.72 10.25 4.02
C LYS A 79 6.36 9.77 5.32
N GLU A 80 7.69 9.71 5.33
CA GLU A 80 8.45 9.50 6.56
C GLU A 80 8.21 10.64 7.57
N PRO A 81 8.29 10.36 8.88
CA PRO A 81 8.12 11.40 9.91
C PRO A 81 9.28 12.39 9.91
N ASP A 82 8.97 13.65 10.23
CA ASP A 82 10.00 14.66 10.50
C ASP A 82 10.83 14.29 11.74
N GLN A 83 12.10 14.73 11.79
CA GLN A 83 13.01 14.41 12.89
C GLN A 83 12.43 14.81 14.26
N LYS A 84 11.72 15.93 14.35
CA LYS A 84 11.05 16.38 15.60
C LYS A 84 10.04 15.36 16.14
N ILE A 85 9.34 14.67 15.23
CA ILE A 85 8.38 13.61 15.57
C ILE A 85 9.14 12.34 15.96
N VAL A 86 10.24 12.01 15.26
CA VAL A 86 11.08 10.85 15.59
C VAL A 86 11.68 10.96 16.99
N ASP A 87 12.09 12.15 17.41
CA ASP A 87 12.75 12.38 18.71
C ASP A 87 11.84 12.10 19.91
N ILE A 88 10.52 12.17 19.73
CA ILE A 88 9.54 11.90 20.79
C ILE A 88 9.03 10.46 20.81
N PHE A 89 9.40 9.60 19.83
CA PHE A 89 8.94 8.22 19.82
C PHE A 89 9.47 7.40 21.00
N ALA A 90 8.59 6.67 21.66
CA ALA A 90 8.95 5.67 22.66
C ALA A 90 9.48 4.39 22.01
N ILE A 91 9.01 4.08 20.82
CA ILE A 91 9.42 2.93 20.02
C ILE A 91 10.44 3.42 18.98
N PRO A 92 11.75 3.24 19.21
CA PRO A 92 12.77 3.80 18.31
C PRO A 92 12.75 3.16 16.93
N ILE A 93 12.47 1.86 16.85
CA ILE A 93 12.32 1.09 15.61
C ILE A 93 11.17 0.11 15.76
N SER A 94 10.37 -0.07 14.71
CA SER A 94 9.31 -1.09 14.70
C SER A 94 9.91 -2.48 14.89
N LYS A 95 9.34 -3.28 15.80
CA LYS A 95 9.93 -4.55 16.23
C LYS A 95 8.92 -5.53 16.79
N TRP A 96 9.30 -6.78 16.85
CA TRP A 96 8.69 -7.79 17.71
C TRP A 96 9.51 -7.90 19.01
N LEU A 97 8.88 -7.65 20.15
CA LEU A 97 9.48 -7.86 21.46
C LEU A 97 9.08 -9.26 21.94
N GLN A 98 10.07 -10.17 21.95
CA GLN A 98 9.87 -11.52 22.47
C GLN A 98 9.68 -11.45 23.98
N CYS A 99 8.52 -11.85 24.47
CA CYS A 99 8.20 -11.87 25.88
C CYS A 99 7.35 -13.11 26.22
N SER A 100 7.98 -14.07 26.88
CA SER A 100 7.34 -15.28 27.38
C SER A 100 6.77 -15.06 28.77
N GLY A 101 5.76 -15.81 29.15
CA GLY A 101 5.14 -15.79 30.47
C GLY A 101 3.93 -16.71 30.50
N GLU A 102 3.27 -16.77 31.64
CA GLU A 102 2.06 -17.56 31.84
C GLU A 102 0.85 -16.65 32.06
N GLU A 103 -0.34 -17.10 31.61
CA GLU A 103 -1.58 -16.37 31.85
C GLU A 103 -1.82 -16.19 33.36
N LYS A 104 -2.23 -14.99 33.76
CA LYS A 104 -2.48 -14.65 35.18
C LYS A 104 -3.55 -15.53 35.79
N ASN A 105 -4.51 -16.00 34.99
CA ASN A 105 -5.62 -16.83 35.44
C ASN A 105 -5.96 -17.94 34.46
N HIS A 106 -5.27 -19.05 34.54
CA HIS A 106 -5.50 -20.23 33.69
C HIS A 106 -6.91 -20.81 33.78
N ILE A 107 -7.60 -20.68 34.92
CA ILE A 107 -8.97 -21.22 35.12
C ILE A 107 -9.98 -20.46 34.22
N ARG A 108 -9.80 -19.13 34.11
CA ARG A 108 -10.70 -18.28 33.32
C ARG A 108 -10.24 -18.07 31.89
N LYS A 109 -9.04 -18.53 31.55
CA LYS A 109 -8.40 -18.30 30.22
C LYS A 109 -8.49 -16.82 29.82
N ASP A 110 -7.95 -15.97 30.67
CA ASP A 110 -8.03 -14.52 30.48
C ASP A 110 -7.01 -13.97 29.49
N HIS A 111 -6.13 -14.81 28.98
CA HIS A 111 -5.11 -14.51 27.98
C HIS A 111 -4.13 -13.41 28.37
N TYR A 112 -4.24 -12.84 29.57
CA TYR A 112 -3.34 -11.80 30.03
C TYR A 112 -2.07 -12.39 30.64
N VAL A 113 -0.92 -11.99 30.08
CA VAL A 113 0.43 -12.38 30.54
C VAL A 113 1.09 -11.19 31.21
N PRO A 114 1.30 -11.23 32.57
CA PRO A 114 1.82 -10.09 33.33
C PRO A 114 3.18 -9.61 32.85
N GLU A 115 4.06 -10.50 32.38
CA GLU A 115 5.38 -10.12 31.87
C GLU A 115 5.23 -9.22 30.63
N GLN A 116 4.32 -9.55 29.73
CA GLN A 116 4.02 -8.73 28.54
C GLN A 116 3.37 -7.39 28.94
N GLY A 117 2.55 -7.40 29.99
CA GLY A 117 1.97 -6.19 30.58
C GLY A 117 3.03 -5.23 31.09
N LYS A 118 4.03 -5.73 31.83
CA LYS A 118 5.15 -4.92 32.36
C LYS A 118 5.97 -4.26 31.25
N GLU A 119 6.33 -5.02 30.20
CA GLU A 119 7.03 -4.47 29.04
C GLU A 119 6.20 -3.36 28.36
N THR A 120 4.87 -3.57 28.26
CA THR A 120 3.96 -2.57 27.70
C THR A 120 3.91 -1.32 28.58
N LEU A 121 3.82 -1.48 29.90
CA LEU A 121 3.81 -0.37 30.86
C LEU A 121 5.11 0.44 30.79
N ASP A 122 6.25 -0.20 30.60
CA ASP A 122 7.53 0.51 30.49
C ASP A 122 7.63 1.33 29.19
N ILE A 123 7.06 0.83 28.10
CA ILE A 123 6.92 1.63 26.86
C ILE A 123 5.98 2.83 27.11
N ILE A 124 4.86 2.65 27.80
CA ILE A 124 3.93 3.73 28.14
C ILE A 124 4.64 4.80 28.99
N LYS A 125 5.35 4.42 30.06
CA LYS A 125 6.12 5.35 30.89
C LYS A 125 7.14 6.15 30.07
N LEU A 126 7.84 5.48 29.16
CA LEU A 126 8.80 6.12 28.26
C LEU A 126 8.12 7.11 27.32
N ALA A 127 6.94 6.76 26.78
CA ALA A 127 6.16 7.63 25.92
C ALA A 127 5.76 8.93 26.65
N PHE A 128 5.24 8.84 27.86
CA PHE A 128 4.93 10.01 28.68
C PHE A 128 6.16 10.85 29.01
N LYS A 129 7.29 10.21 29.33
CA LYS A 129 8.55 10.91 29.58
C LYS A 129 9.01 11.70 28.35
N LYS A 130 8.90 11.14 27.17
CA LYS A 130 9.31 11.78 25.91
C LYS A 130 8.32 12.84 25.42
N ALA A 131 7.04 12.71 25.75
CA ALA A 131 5.99 13.68 25.42
C ALA A 131 6.07 14.97 26.27
N LYS A 132 6.95 15.04 27.30
CA LYS A 132 7.28 16.26 28.09
C LYS A 132 6.06 17.00 28.63
N GLY A 133 5.06 16.27 29.14
CA GLY A 133 3.85 16.83 29.74
C GLY A 133 2.62 16.79 28.84
N GLU A 134 2.79 16.52 27.55
CA GLU A 134 1.68 16.23 26.65
C GLU A 134 1.26 14.76 26.74
N LYS A 135 0.04 14.43 26.29
CA LYS A 135 -0.40 13.04 26.15
C LYS A 135 0.29 12.41 24.93
N PRO A 136 0.97 11.27 25.09
CA PRO A 136 1.65 10.64 23.98
C PRO A 136 0.66 10.11 22.94
N ASP A 137 1.00 10.26 21.66
CA ASP A 137 0.25 9.71 20.53
C ASP A 137 0.65 8.24 20.31
N LEU A 138 0.27 7.41 21.27
CA LEU A 138 0.52 5.99 21.37
C LEU A 138 -0.77 5.25 21.65
N TYR A 139 -1.09 4.23 20.82
CA TYR A 139 -2.15 3.27 21.14
C TYR A 139 -1.57 1.95 21.65
N VAL A 140 -2.27 1.33 22.58
CA VAL A 140 -2.06 -0.07 22.97
C VAL A 140 -3.29 -0.87 22.56
N ILE A 141 -3.07 -1.82 21.67
CA ILE A 141 -4.16 -2.58 21.03
C ILE A 141 -3.96 -4.07 21.33
N SER A 142 -5.02 -4.76 21.69
CA SER A 142 -5.01 -6.21 21.82
C SER A 142 -6.16 -6.85 21.04
N PRO A 143 -6.01 -8.08 20.53
CA PRO A 143 -7.13 -8.86 20.00
C PRO A 143 -8.18 -9.19 21.08
N PHE A 144 -7.78 -9.25 22.37
CA PHE A 144 -8.59 -9.78 23.46
C PHE A 144 -8.99 -8.74 24.49
N THR A 145 -10.26 -8.69 24.85
CA THR A 145 -10.78 -7.77 25.87
C THR A 145 -10.15 -8.06 27.23
N SER A 146 -9.95 -9.32 27.59
CA SER A 146 -9.33 -9.73 28.86
C SER A 146 -7.89 -9.24 28.99
N VAL A 147 -7.13 -9.22 27.89
CA VAL A 147 -5.76 -8.68 27.87
C VAL A 147 -5.77 -7.17 28.09
N VAL A 148 -6.73 -6.47 27.46
CA VAL A 148 -6.92 -5.01 27.67
C VAL A 148 -7.22 -4.71 29.14
N GLU A 149 -8.16 -5.45 29.76
CA GLU A 149 -8.53 -5.25 31.14
C GLU A 149 -7.40 -5.64 32.11
N GLY A 150 -6.68 -6.71 31.83
CA GLY A 150 -5.50 -7.12 32.59
C GLY A 150 -4.44 -6.03 32.60
N LEU A 151 -4.11 -5.44 31.45
CA LEU A 151 -3.17 -4.33 31.34
C LEU A 151 -3.66 -3.08 32.07
N LYS A 152 -4.94 -2.68 31.89
CA LYS A 152 -5.49 -1.52 32.58
C LYS A 152 -5.43 -1.68 34.10
N ASN A 153 -5.66 -2.88 34.63
CA ASN A 153 -5.54 -3.15 36.05
C ASN A 153 -4.09 -3.06 36.54
N GLU A 154 -3.12 -3.58 35.77
CA GLU A 154 -1.70 -3.46 36.12
C GLU A 154 -1.24 -2.00 36.13
N ILE A 155 -1.69 -1.20 35.15
CA ILE A 155 -1.41 0.24 35.13
C ILE A 155 -1.99 0.92 36.38
N ARG A 156 -3.24 0.63 36.77
CA ARG A 156 -3.88 1.22 37.96
C ARG A 156 -3.16 0.85 39.26
N GLU A 157 -2.54 -0.31 39.36
CA GLU A 157 -1.75 -0.77 40.51
C GLU A 157 -0.36 -0.12 40.54
N SER A 158 0.14 0.40 39.45
CA SER A 158 1.48 0.97 39.32
C SER A 158 1.63 2.32 40.07
N ASP A 159 2.83 2.60 40.59
CA ASP A 159 3.14 3.89 41.19
C ASP A 159 3.08 5.03 40.16
N PHE A 160 3.36 4.75 38.89
CA PHE A 160 3.21 5.69 37.79
C PHE A 160 1.78 6.26 37.73
N TYR A 161 0.77 5.41 37.77
CA TYR A 161 -0.64 5.82 37.71
C TYR A 161 -1.04 6.63 38.97
N LYS A 162 -0.51 6.28 40.14
CA LYS A 162 -0.82 6.95 41.42
C LYS A 162 -0.38 8.40 41.45
N LEU A 163 0.58 8.82 40.61
CA LEU A 163 1.08 10.19 40.52
C LEU A 163 0.01 11.19 40.08
N ASN A 164 -0.84 10.80 39.11
CA ASN A 164 -1.95 11.63 38.63
C ASN A 164 -3.04 10.73 38.00
N LYS A 165 -3.88 10.17 38.85
CA LYS A 165 -4.89 9.18 38.47
C LYS A 165 -5.84 9.65 37.35
N GLU A 166 -6.33 10.89 37.47
CA GLU A 166 -7.30 11.44 36.50
C GLU A 166 -6.68 11.61 35.13
N TYR A 167 -5.50 12.18 35.03
CA TYR A 167 -4.76 12.40 33.78
C TYR A 167 -4.43 11.09 33.06
N TYR A 168 -3.91 10.11 33.81
CA TYR A 168 -3.55 8.81 33.20
C TYR A 168 -4.80 7.96 32.87
N ASN A 169 -5.86 8.06 33.67
CA ASN A 169 -7.11 7.34 33.38
C ASN A 169 -7.76 7.84 32.08
N GLU A 170 -7.82 9.15 31.86
CA GLU A 170 -8.37 9.72 30.63
C GLU A 170 -7.59 9.24 29.39
N TRP A 171 -6.25 9.25 29.46
CA TRP A 171 -5.44 8.74 28.38
C TRP A 171 -5.63 7.22 28.19
N MET A 172 -5.64 6.45 29.26
CA MET A 172 -5.79 5.01 29.25
C MET A 172 -7.10 4.56 28.60
N GLU A 173 -8.22 5.22 28.95
CA GLU A 173 -9.54 4.89 28.39
C GLU A 173 -9.64 5.24 26.90
N SER A 174 -8.91 6.24 26.45
CA SER A 174 -8.90 6.67 25.04
C SER A 174 -7.91 5.90 24.17
N ASN A 175 -6.80 5.39 24.73
CA ASN A 175 -5.63 4.91 24.02
C ASN A 175 -5.32 3.42 24.24
N ILE A 176 -6.03 2.73 25.15
CA ILE A 176 -5.88 1.28 25.39
C ILE A 176 -7.21 0.58 25.10
N GLY A 177 -7.23 -0.37 24.17
CA GLY A 177 -8.45 -1.07 23.81
C GLY A 177 -8.24 -2.23 22.85
N THR A 178 -9.36 -2.80 22.41
CA THR A 178 -9.33 -3.88 21.42
C THR A 178 -9.17 -3.34 19.98
N VAL A 179 -8.84 -4.22 19.06
CA VAL A 179 -8.74 -3.89 17.62
C VAL A 179 -9.99 -3.18 17.11
N HIS A 180 -11.18 -3.58 17.57
CA HIS A 180 -12.44 -2.98 17.16
C HIS A 180 -12.63 -1.55 17.66
N THR A 181 -12.11 -1.22 18.86
CA THR A 181 -12.18 0.12 19.46
C THR A 181 -11.47 1.18 18.61
N PHE A 182 -10.42 0.77 17.90
CA PHE A 182 -9.59 1.66 17.09
C PHE A 182 -9.88 1.60 15.59
N GLN A 183 -10.94 0.92 15.19
CA GLN A 183 -11.31 0.91 13.77
C GLN A 183 -11.58 2.35 13.26
N GLY A 184 -10.84 2.77 12.22
CA GLY A 184 -10.91 4.13 11.66
C GLY A 184 -9.99 5.15 12.32
N LYS A 185 -9.40 4.87 13.48
CA LYS A 185 -8.44 5.75 14.16
C LYS A 185 -7.00 5.44 13.74
N GLU A 186 -6.06 6.33 14.05
CA GLU A 186 -4.61 6.13 13.84
C GLU A 186 -3.82 6.85 14.95
N ALA A 187 -2.60 6.37 15.22
CA ALA A 187 -1.63 7.01 16.09
C ALA A 187 -0.23 6.91 15.48
N ASN A 188 0.68 7.75 15.91
CA ASN A 188 2.07 7.70 15.45
C ASN A 188 2.75 6.39 15.85
N GLU A 189 2.45 5.88 17.03
CA GLU A 189 3.02 4.67 17.59
C GLU A 189 1.90 3.70 18.05
N VAL A 190 2.13 2.40 17.86
CA VAL A 190 1.21 1.36 18.37
C VAL A 190 2.01 0.24 19.02
N VAL A 191 1.53 -0.19 20.19
CA VAL A 191 1.88 -1.46 20.80
C VAL A 191 0.75 -2.44 20.53
N LEU A 192 1.04 -3.56 19.85
CA LEU A 192 0.15 -4.68 19.68
C LEU A 192 0.49 -5.74 20.74
N LEU A 193 -0.35 -5.83 21.77
CA LEU A 193 -0.17 -6.73 22.91
C LEU A 193 -0.96 -8.03 22.63
N LEU A 194 -0.25 -9.13 22.45
CA LEU A 194 -0.86 -10.39 22.01
C LEU A 194 -1.45 -11.21 23.16
N GLY A 195 -0.79 -11.21 24.32
CA GLY A 195 -1.16 -12.10 25.41
C GLY A 195 -0.90 -13.58 25.07
N CYS A 196 -1.66 -14.46 25.69
CA CYS A 196 -1.69 -15.92 25.53
C CYS A 196 -0.44 -16.66 26.01
N ASP A 197 -0.68 -17.84 26.56
CA ASP A 197 0.34 -18.83 26.88
C ASP A 197 0.15 -20.12 26.05
N GLN A 198 0.85 -21.21 26.41
CA GLN A 198 0.86 -22.46 25.66
C GLN A 198 -0.51 -23.15 25.58
N ASP A 199 -1.41 -22.85 26.51
CA ASP A 199 -2.73 -23.49 26.59
C ASP A 199 -3.80 -22.76 25.75
N ALA A 200 -3.48 -21.61 25.17
CA ALA A 200 -4.40 -20.73 24.46
C ALA A 200 -4.63 -21.09 22.97
N LYS A 201 -4.53 -22.36 22.57
CA LYS A 201 -4.60 -22.78 21.15
C LYS A 201 -5.83 -22.26 20.40
N GLY A 202 -7.01 -22.21 21.01
CA GLY A 202 -8.22 -21.68 20.39
C GLY A 202 -8.16 -20.18 20.13
N ALA A 203 -7.55 -19.43 21.04
CA ALA A 203 -7.36 -17.99 20.91
C ALA A 203 -6.36 -17.67 19.77
N ILE A 204 -5.30 -18.46 19.65
CA ILE A 204 -4.28 -18.31 18.60
C ILE A 204 -4.89 -18.47 17.21
N THR A 205 -5.74 -19.45 16.99
CA THR A 205 -6.41 -19.69 15.70
C THR A 205 -7.47 -18.65 15.38
N TRP A 206 -8.05 -17.99 16.37
CA TRP A 206 -9.06 -16.93 16.17
C TRP A 206 -8.47 -15.65 15.58
N VAL A 207 -7.19 -15.34 15.84
CA VAL A 207 -6.51 -14.15 15.30
C VAL A 207 -6.22 -14.36 13.81
N ASN A 208 -6.93 -13.66 12.96
CA ASN A 208 -6.86 -13.77 11.51
C ASN A 208 -6.25 -12.53 10.84
N ALA A 209 -6.10 -12.57 9.51
CA ALA A 209 -5.50 -11.50 8.72
C ALA A 209 -6.24 -10.15 8.89
N ASN A 210 -7.57 -10.16 9.00
CA ASN A 210 -8.34 -8.93 9.16
C ASN A 210 -8.04 -8.24 10.50
N ILE A 211 -7.93 -9.01 11.59
CA ILE A 211 -7.60 -8.50 12.92
C ILE A 211 -6.20 -7.89 12.90
N ILE A 212 -5.21 -8.60 12.38
CA ILE A 212 -3.83 -8.10 12.32
C ILE A 212 -3.71 -6.92 11.37
N ASN A 213 -4.35 -6.94 10.21
CA ASN A 213 -4.35 -5.81 9.27
C ASN A 213 -4.91 -4.54 9.91
N VAL A 214 -6.04 -4.63 10.60
CA VAL A 214 -6.61 -3.48 11.30
C VAL A 214 -5.67 -3.00 12.40
N ALA A 215 -5.10 -3.88 13.21
CA ALA A 215 -4.21 -3.52 14.30
C ALA A 215 -2.93 -2.82 13.81
N VAL A 216 -2.21 -3.42 12.85
CA VAL A 216 -0.92 -2.87 12.37
C VAL A 216 -1.09 -1.57 11.60
N THR A 217 -2.21 -1.41 10.86
CA THR A 217 -2.48 -0.16 10.11
C THR A 217 -3.00 0.99 10.99
N ARG A 218 -3.14 0.78 12.31
CA ARG A 218 -3.34 1.89 13.26
C ARG A 218 -2.05 2.66 13.51
N ALA A 219 -0.90 2.00 13.37
CA ALA A 219 0.41 2.60 13.53
C ALA A 219 0.83 3.34 12.26
N LYS A 220 0.99 4.66 12.36
CA LYS A 220 1.46 5.46 11.22
C LYS A 220 2.96 5.27 11.00
N TYR A 221 3.75 5.28 12.06
CA TYR A 221 5.21 5.31 11.97
C TYR A 221 5.92 4.20 12.74
N ARG A 222 5.41 3.77 13.90
CA ARG A 222 6.10 2.78 14.76
C ARG A 222 5.15 1.73 15.29
N LEU A 223 5.59 0.49 15.23
CA LEU A 223 4.86 -0.67 15.73
C LEU A 223 5.77 -1.51 16.64
N CYS A 224 5.30 -1.82 17.85
CA CYS A 224 5.90 -2.82 18.70
C CYS A 224 4.88 -3.96 18.93
N ILE A 225 5.18 -5.16 18.48
CA ILE A 225 4.38 -6.34 18.81
C ILE A 225 5.01 -7.02 20.02
N ILE A 226 4.23 -7.25 21.07
CA ILE A 226 4.66 -7.93 22.30
C ILE A 226 3.96 -9.26 22.41
N GLY A 227 4.71 -10.35 22.45
CA GLY A 227 4.17 -11.71 22.57
C GLY A 227 5.25 -12.78 22.51
N ASP A 228 4.90 -14.00 22.92
CA ASP A 228 5.79 -15.15 22.81
C ASP A 228 5.69 -15.78 21.42
N TYR A 229 6.70 -15.57 20.59
CA TYR A 229 6.72 -16.11 19.22
C TYR A 229 6.73 -17.65 19.19
N LYS A 230 7.27 -18.31 20.23
CA LYS A 230 7.24 -19.78 20.30
C LYS A 230 5.80 -20.32 20.26
N ILE A 231 4.85 -19.54 20.77
CA ILE A 231 3.41 -19.83 20.77
C ILE A 231 2.77 -19.32 19.47
N TRP A 232 3.02 -18.07 19.14
CA TRP A 232 2.37 -17.40 18.03
C TRP A 232 2.83 -17.83 16.64
N LYS A 233 3.97 -18.55 16.50
CA LYS A 233 4.43 -19.13 15.23
C LYS A 233 3.44 -20.14 14.62
N GLU A 234 2.55 -20.72 15.42
CA GLU A 234 1.48 -21.61 14.95
C GLU A 234 0.39 -20.85 14.18
N ASN A 235 0.31 -19.53 14.34
CA ASN A 235 -0.56 -18.66 13.58
C ASN A 235 0.16 -18.17 12.32
N GLN A 236 -0.31 -18.58 11.14
CA GLN A 236 0.32 -18.27 9.86
C GLN A 236 0.43 -16.76 9.59
N VAL A 237 -0.58 -15.97 9.97
CA VAL A 237 -0.57 -14.52 9.77
C VAL A 237 0.51 -13.86 10.62
N LEU A 238 0.67 -14.28 11.87
CA LEU A 238 1.71 -13.74 12.75
C LEU A 238 3.10 -14.29 12.42
N LYS A 239 3.21 -15.50 11.86
CA LYS A 239 4.46 -16.03 11.30
C LYS A 239 4.95 -15.13 10.15
N ILE A 240 4.09 -14.78 9.20
CA ILE A 240 4.39 -13.84 8.10
C ILE A 240 4.74 -12.46 8.65
N THR A 241 3.95 -11.94 9.58
CA THR A 241 4.17 -10.64 10.22
C THR A 241 5.54 -10.56 10.89
N LYS A 242 5.93 -11.59 11.64
CA LYS A 242 7.25 -11.67 12.31
C LYS A 242 8.38 -11.66 11.30
N GLY A 243 8.28 -12.44 10.23
CA GLY A 243 9.30 -12.47 9.16
C GLY A 243 9.52 -11.10 8.52
N ILE A 244 8.44 -10.35 8.27
CA ILE A 244 8.52 -8.98 7.72
C ILE A 244 9.19 -8.02 8.71
N ILE A 245 8.82 -8.08 9.99
CA ILE A 245 9.41 -7.23 11.04
C ILE A 245 10.90 -7.54 11.20
N ASP A 246 11.30 -8.80 11.21
CA ASP A 246 12.71 -9.19 11.36
C ASP A 246 13.55 -8.71 10.17
N ALA A 247 13.03 -8.86 8.95
CA ALA A 247 13.68 -8.34 7.75
C ALA A 247 13.84 -6.80 7.79
N TYR A 248 12.81 -6.09 8.25
CA TYR A 248 12.87 -4.65 8.45
C TYR A 248 13.90 -4.25 9.51
N THR A 249 13.90 -4.96 10.64
CA THR A 249 14.87 -4.72 11.74
C THR A 249 16.31 -4.93 11.26
N LEU A 250 16.55 -5.98 10.48
CA LEU A 250 17.87 -6.24 9.90
C LEU A 250 18.30 -5.14 8.92
N GLN A 251 17.37 -4.65 8.09
CA GLN A 251 17.64 -3.53 7.18
C GLN A 251 18.02 -2.25 7.96
N CYS A 252 17.29 -1.92 9.01
CA CYS A 252 17.61 -0.78 9.87
C CYS A 252 18.99 -0.93 10.54
N LEU A 253 19.33 -2.14 11.00
CA LEU A 253 20.64 -2.43 11.57
C LEU A 253 21.78 -2.21 10.57
N ASN A 254 21.62 -2.66 9.34
CA ASN A 254 22.63 -2.48 8.30
C ASN A 254 22.83 -0.98 7.97
N GLN A 255 21.74 -0.22 7.87
CA GLN A 255 21.81 1.23 7.65
C GLN A 255 22.50 1.98 8.81
N LEU A 256 22.28 1.54 10.06
CA LEU A 256 22.95 2.12 11.24
C LEU A 256 24.44 1.78 11.29
N LYS A 257 24.84 0.58 10.82
CA LYS A 257 26.24 0.18 10.72
C LYS A 257 27.01 0.98 9.66
N GLU A 258 26.36 1.37 8.57
CA GLU A 258 26.96 2.17 7.50
C GLU A 258 27.13 3.64 7.89
N LYS A 259 26.28 4.18 8.76
CA LYS A 259 26.42 5.55 9.30
C LYS A 259 27.46 5.53 10.42
N LYS A 260 28.52 6.38 10.32
CA LYS A 260 29.57 6.51 11.34
C LYS A 260 28.95 6.57 12.74
N GLN A 261 29.34 5.60 13.59
CA GLN A 261 28.69 5.29 14.86
C GLN A 261 28.82 6.44 15.88
N THR A 262 27.67 6.99 16.29
CA THR A 262 27.53 7.70 17.56
C THR A 262 27.23 6.69 18.67
N ASP A 263 27.50 7.04 19.96
CA ASP A 263 27.24 6.11 21.08
C ASP A 263 25.77 5.72 21.20
N GLN A 264 24.84 6.61 20.86
CA GLN A 264 23.40 6.29 20.77
C GLN A 264 23.07 5.19 19.76
N ASN A 265 23.78 5.16 18.64
CA ASN A 265 23.60 4.10 17.64
C ASN A 265 24.12 2.74 18.12
N LYS A 266 25.16 2.71 18.99
CA LYS A 266 25.69 1.47 19.55
C LYS A 266 24.69 0.81 20.51
N GLU A 267 24.03 1.59 21.38
CA GLU A 267 22.97 1.08 22.25
C GLU A 267 21.80 0.52 21.47
N LEU A 268 21.36 1.24 20.44
CA LEU A 268 20.27 0.82 19.57
C LEU A 268 20.62 -0.46 18.80
N ILE A 269 21.83 -0.55 18.24
CA ILE A 269 22.34 -1.75 17.56
C ILE A 269 22.37 -2.94 18.53
N THR A 270 22.85 -2.75 19.75
CA THR A 270 22.90 -3.80 20.77
C THR A 270 21.51 -4.30 21.14
N LEU A 271 20.56 -3.39 21.29
CA LEU A 271 19.16 -3.71 21.58
C LEU A 271 18.51 -4.53 20.44
N LEU A 272 18.77 -4.14 19.20
CA LEU A 272 18.23 -4.80 18.02
C LEU A 272 18.84 -6.18 17.78
N ILE A 273 20.15 -6.33 17.99
CA ILE A 273 20.83 -7.64 17.86
C ILE A 273 20.29 -8.66 18.87
N LYS A 274 20.00 -8.22 20.11
CA LYS A 274 19.42 -9.11 21.14
C LYS A 274 18.01 -9.61 20.80
N GLN A 275 17.33 -8.99 19.85
CA GLN A 275 15.95 -9.30 19.44
C GLN A 275 15.86 -10.08 18.13
N LEU A 276 16.96 -10.21 17.40
CA LEU A 276 17.02 -11.11 16.24
C LEU A 276 17.05 -12.56 16.73
N PRO A 277 16.28 -13.46 16.08
CA PRO A 277 16.37 -14.88 16.38
C PRO A 277 17.81 -15.36 16.18
N SER A 278 18.23 -16.31 17.02
CA SER A 278 19.53 -16.98 16.84
C SER A 278 19.53 -17.72 15.49
N SER A 279 20.66 -17.76 14.80
CA SER A 279 20.81 -18.47 13.53
C SER A 279 20.38 -19.94 13.56
N SER A 280 20.34 -20.56 14.76
CA SER A 280 19.83 -21.90 14.98
C SER A 280 18.31 -22.05 14.79
N ASP A 281 17.55 -20.97 14.92
CA ASP A 281 16.09 -21.02 14.80
C ASP A 281 15.61 -21.08 13.33
N TYR A 282 16.48 -20.72 12.37
CA TYR A 282 16.18 -20.76 10.93
C TYR A 282 16.68 -22.00 10.20
N VAL A 283 17.64 -22.76 10.78
CA VAL A 283 18.33 -23.88 10.09
C VAL A 283 17.52 -25.17 10.11
N ASN A 284 16.52 -25.31 10.98
CA ASN A 284 15.79 -26.57 11.18
C ASN A 284 14.45 -26.71 10.42
N GLU A 285 14.09 -25.78 9.52
CA GLU A 285 12.82 -25.85 8.75
C GLU A 285 13.01 -26.05 7.23
N LYS A 286 14.13 -26.58 6.75
CA LYS A 286 14.18 -27.13 5.38
C LYS A 286 13.44 -28.47 5.38
N ARG A 287 12.18 -28.46 4.93
CA ARG A 287 11.50 -29.69 4.51
C ARG A 287 12.08 -30.10 3.15
N ASP A 288 12.58 -31.32 3.08
CA ASP A 288 12.99 -31.96 1.83
C ASP A 288 11.79 -31.99 0.86
N GLY A 289 11.96 -31.37 -0.32
CA GLY A 289 11.09 -31.57 -1.47
C GLY A 289 10.22 -30.41 -1.94
N GLU A 290 10.33 -29.21 -1.41
CA GLU A 290 9.74 -28.02 -2.05
C GLU A 290 10.80 -27.38 -2.96
N GLU A 291 10.53 -27.42 -4.28
CA GLU A 291 11.22 -26.57 -5.26
C GLU A 291 11.20 -25.13 -4.75
N ASP A 292 12.30 -24.40 -4.92
CA ASP A 292 12.45 -22.98 -4.59
C ASP A 292 11.39 -22.16 -5.36
N VAL A 293 10.16 -22.16 -4.86
CA VAL A 293 9.20 -21.14 -5.23
C VAL A 293 9.75 -19.83 -4.64
N ILE A 294 10.43 -19.07 -5.49
CA ILE A 294 10.82 -17.70 -5.13
C ILE A 294 9.54 -17.01 -4.71
N ASP A 295 9.37 -16.86 -3.39
CA ASP A 295 8.21 -16.18 -2.82
C ASP A 295 8.07 -14.83 -3.52
N THR A 296 6.89 -14.59 -4.11
CA THR A 296 6.51 -13.34 -4.78
C THR A 296 6.92 -12.12 -3.96
N TYR A 297 6.91 -12.24 -2.64
CA TYR A 297 7.38 -11.22 -1.71
C TYR A 297 8.90 -11.01 -1.75
N THR A 298 9.69 -12.09 -1.84
CA THR A 298 11.15 -12.00 -1.98
C THR A 298 11.52 -11.36 -3.31
N LEU A 299 10.84 -11.72 -4.39
CA LEU A 299 11.03 -11.10 -5.70
C LEU A 299 10.61 -9.62 -5.69
N MET A 300 9.44 -9.27 -5.12
CA MET A 300 9.00 -7.89 -4.93
C MET A 300 9.96 -7.09 -4.04
N ARG A 301 10.55 -7.72 -3.03
CA ARG A 301 11.53 -7.08 -2.14
C ARG A 301 12.86 -6.83 -2.84
N GLU A 302 13.34 -7.76 -3.66
CA GLU A 302 14.54 -7.59 -4.47
C GLU A 302 14.34 -6.53 -5.58
N LEU A 303 13.18 -6.51 -6.21
CA LEU A 303 12.81 -5.47 -7.17
C LEU A 303 12.70 -4.09 -6.49
N LYS A 304 12.14 -3.99 -5.28
CA LYS A 304 12.12 -2.75 -4.49
C LYS A 304 13.51 -2.28 -4.04
N LYS A 305 14.42 -3.18 -3.71
CA LYS A 305 15.77 -2.82 -3.23
C LYS A 305 16.59 -2.12 -4.31
N ASN A 306 16.42 -2.50 -5.56
CA ASN A 306 17.37 -2.12 -6.58
C ASN A 306 16.88 -1.01 -7.52
N GLU A 307 15.57 -0.86 -7.84
CA GLU A 307 15.19 0.02 -8.94
C GLU A 307 13.80 0.67 -8.86
N PHE A 308 12.84 0.11 -8.08
CA PHE A 308 11.47 0.63 -8.03
C PHE A 308 11.32 1.97 -7.30
N ALA A 309 12.27 2.31 -6.44
CA ALA A 309 12.25 3.57 -5.67
C ALA A 309 12.89 4.74 -6.43
N LYS A 310 13.45 4.51 -7.60
CA LYS A 310 14.06 5.57 -8.41
C LYS A 310 13.02 6.14 -9.36
N ASP A 311 12.90 7.47 -9.39
CA ASP A 311 12.21 8.23 -10.45
C ASP A 311 12.95 8.11 -11.81
N SER A 312 13.50 6.93 -12.11
CA SER A 312 14.33 6.65 -13.29
C SER A 312 13.95 5.28 -13.87
N LEU A 313 14.23 5.12 -15.16
CA LEU A 313 14.04 3.87 -15.88
C LEU A 313 15.30 3.00 -15.82
N THR A 314 15.12 1.68 -15.81
CA THR A 314 16.22 0.74 -16.07
C THR A 314 16.65 0.83 -17.53
N GLU A 315 17.85 0.33 -17.86
CA GLU A 315 18.32 0.29 -19.25
C GLU A 315 17.40 -0.58 -20.14
N GLU A 316 16.82 -1.63 -19.58
CA GLU A 316 15.86 -2.47 -20.27
C GLU A 316 14.53 -1.72 -20.51
N GLU A 317 13.99 -1.04 -19.51
CA GLU A 317 12.80 -0.20 -19.66
C GLU A 317 13.00 0.92 -20.66
N LYS A 318 14.16 1.59 -20.66
CA LYS A 318 14.51 2.61 -21.66
C LYS A 318 14.46 2.04 -23.09
N LYS A 319 14.95 0.83 -23.25
CA LYS A 319 14.94 0.14 -24.56
C LYS A 319 13.53 -0.27 -24.97
N ILE A 320 12.72 -0.83 -24.05
CA ILE A 320 11.35 -1.28 -24.33
C ILE A 320 10.41 -0.10 -24.64
N TYR A 321 10.51 0.98 -23.88
CA TYR A 321 9.60 2.12 -23.99
C TYR A 321 10.17 3.28 -24.83
N HIS A 322 11.35 3.14 -25.37
CA HIS A 322 12.05 4.17 -26.17
C HIS A 322 12.08 5.54 -25.50
N LEU A 323 12.30 5.57 -24.18
CA LEU A 323 12.34 6.77 -23.36
C LEU A 323 13.68 6.92 -22.64
N THR A 324 14.17 8.15 -22.53
CA THR A 324 15.37 8.49 -21.78
C THR A 324 15.04 9.19 -20.45
N ASP A 325 15.97 9.21 -19.50
CA ASP A 325 15.79 9.93 -18.24
C ASP A 325 15.66 11.44 -18.45
N GLU A 326 16.30 12.00 -19.50
CA GLU A 326 16.18 13.38 -19.90
C GLU A 326 14.77 13.71 -20.39
N GLU A 327 14.19 12.86 -21.24
CA GLU A 327 12.81 13.00 -21.71
C GLU A 327 11.81 12.93 -20.57
N LEU A 328 12.05 12.04 -19.59
CA LEU A 328 11.21 11.95 -18.39
C LEU A 328 11.28 13.21 -17.53
N LYS A 329 12.45 13.83 -17.39
CA LYS A 329 12.62 15.08 -16.63
C LYS A 329 11.90 16.27 -17.27
N GLU A 330 11.71 16.26 -18.59
CA GLU A 330 10.95 17.29 -19.30
C GLU A 330 9.44 17.22 -19.06
N LEU A 331 8.92 16.08 -18.57
CA LEU A 331 7.51 15.90 -18.27
C LEU A 331 7.14 16.57 -16.94
N SER A 332 5.90 17.08 -16.87
CA SER A 332 5.34 17.51 -15.59
C SER A 332 5.28 16.35 -14.58
N TYR A 333 5.33 16.68 -13.29
CA TYR A 333 5.28 15.65 -12.25
C TYR A 333 4.06 14.70 -12.38
N PRO A 334 2.81 15.18 -12.62
CA PRO A 334 1.67 14.28 -12.78
C PRO A 334 1.81 13.32 -13.97
N VAL A 335 2.24 13.83 -15.12
CA VAL A 335 2.45 13.00 -16.33
C VAL A 335 3.54 11.96 -16.09
N ARG A 336 4.70 12.39 -15.59
CA ARG A 336 5.82 11.52 -15.28
C ARG A 336 5.45 10.43 -14.27
N SER A 337 4.76 10.79 -13.19
CA SER A 337 4.32 9.84 -12.16
C SER A 337 3.41 8.76 -12.73
N HIS A 338 2.41 9.11 -13.54
CA HIS A 338 1.54 8.11 -14.15
C HIS A 338 2.27 7.24 -15.18
N LEU A 339 3.16 7.84 -15.98
CA LEU A 339 3.94 7.11 -16.97
C LEU A 339 4.87 6.08 -16.31
N LEU A 340 5.65 6.50 -15.32
CA LEU A 340 6.53 5.61 -14.55
C LEU A 340 5.73 4.50 -13.85
N THR A 341 4.61 4.85 -13.23
CA THR A 341 3.74 3.84 -12.59
C THR A 341 3.26 2.79 -13.60
N GLY A 342 2.84 3.21 -14.79
CA GLY A 342 2.44 2.30 -15.86
C GLY A 342 3.57 1.39 -16.32
N ILE A 343 4.77 1.94 -16.53
CA ILE A 343 5.95 1.17 -16.92
C ILE A 343 6.29 0.13 -15.84
N LYS A 344 6.36 0.55 -14.58
CA LYS A 344 6.70 -0.34 -13.47
C LYS A 344 5.67 -1.46 -13.25
N ILE A 345 4.37 -1.16 -13.37
CA ILE A 345 3.31 -2.18 -13.30
C ILE A 345 3.49 -3.20 -14.44
N ASN A 346 3.77 -2.74 -15.65
CA ASN A 346 3.99 -3.65 -16.78
C ASN A 346 5.24 -4.52 -16.62
N THR A 347 6.36 -3.93 -16.19
CA THR A 347 7.61 -4.67 -15.91
C THR A 347 7.39 -5.73 -14.85
N LEU A 348 6.68 -5.40 -13.77
CA LEU A 348 6.30 -6.36 -12.73
C LEU A 348 5.45 -7.49 -13.30
N TYR A 349 4.41 -7.14 -14.04
CA TYR A 349 3.51 -8.12 -14.60
C TYR A 349 4.27 -9.11 -15.51
N GLU A 350 5.15 -8.63 -16.38
CA GLU A 350 5.93 -9.48 -17.28
C GLU A 350 6.87 -10.41 -16.50
N ALA A 351 7.47 -9.93 -15.41
CA ALA A 351 8.31 -10.76 -14.54
C ALA A 351 7.51 -11.88 -13.84
N PHE A 352 6.23 -11.64 -13.50
CA PHE A 352 5.39 -12.60 -12.79
C PHE A 352 4.54 -13.49 -13.68
N SER A 353 4.22 -13.08 -14.92
CA SER A 353 3.32 -13.82 -15.81
C SER A 353 3.86 -15.19 -16.20
N TYR A 354 5.17 -15.38 -16.17
CA TYR A 354 5.81 -16.67 -16.42
C TYR A 354 5.59 -17.68 -15.29
N ASP A 355 5.49 -17.22 -14.03
CA ASP A 355 5.44 -18.12 -12.88
C ASP A 355 4.01 -18.46 -12.43
N LEU A 356 3.03 -17.62 -12.74
CA LEU A 356 1.69 -17.74 -12.17
C LEU A 356 0.70 -18.51 -13.02
N ASN A 357 0.98 -18.75 -14.30
CA ASN A 357 0.10 -19.47 -15.26
C ASN A 357 -1.38 -19.01 -15.18
N ILE A 358 -1.62 -17.74 -14.82
CA ILE A 358 -2.96 -17.16 -14.64
C ILE A 358 -3.42 -16.62 -15.99
N PRO A 359 -4.49 -17.16 -16.57
CA PRO A 359 -5.08 -16.60 -17.78
C PRO A 359 -5.77 -15.27 -17.40
N PHE A 360 -5.13 -14.15 -17.70
CA PHE A 360 -5.80 -12.86 -17.64
C PHE A 360 -6.56 -12.61 -18.93
N GLU A 361 -7.85 -12.35 -18.78
CA GLU A 361 -8.72 -11.98 -19.92
C GLU A 361 -8.80 -10.45 -20.10
N ASP A 362 -8.44 -9.66 -19.08
CA ASP A 362 -8.49 -8.21 -19.10
C ASP A 362 -7.14 -7.59 -18.69
N PHE A 363 -6.52 -6.85 -19.59
CA PHE A 363 -5.25 -6.16 -19.44
C PHE A 363 -5.39 -4.66 -19.10
N SER A 364 -6.60 -4.19 -18.83
CA SER A 364 -6.87 -2.76 -18.59
C SER A 364 -6.11 -2.21 -17.39
N PHE A 365 -5.98 -2.99 -16.30
CA PHE A 365 -5.39 -2.55 -15.02
C PHE A 365 -3.96 -2.05 -15.16
N LYS A 366 -3.14 -2.67 -16.01
CA LYS A 366 -1.74 -2.28 -16.19
C LYS A 366 -1.55 -1.14 -17.19
N ASN A 367 -2.56 -0.85 -18.00
CA ASN A 367 -2.48 0.15 -19.06
C ASN A 367 -3.23 1.45 -18.74
N ILE A 368 -4.08 1.48 -17.74
CA ILE A 368 -4.84 2.68 -17.33
C ILE A 368 -3.94 3.87 -17.00
N MET A 369 -2.74 3.62 -16.47
CA MET A 369 -1.77 4.67 -16.15
C MET A 369 -1.17 5.31 -17.40
N PHE A 370 -0.94 4.54 -18.48
CA PHE A 370 -0.54 5.07 -19.77
C PHE A 370 -1.63 5.95 -20.38
N CYS A 371 -2.88 5.52 -20.29
CA CYS A 371 -4.02 6.31 -20.73
C CYS A 371 -4.13 7.63 -19.98
N LYS A 372 -3.92 7.62 -18.66
CA LYS A 372 -3.90 8.83 -17.81
C LYS A 372 -2.73 9.75 -18.14
N ALA A 373 -1.52 9.22 -18.26
CA ALA A 373 -0.33 9.99 -18.63
C ALA A 373 -0.55 10.68 -20.00
N THR A 374 -1.05 9.94 -20.98
CA THR A 374 -1.33 10.43 -22.32
C THR A 374 -2.37 11.57 -22.29
N GLU A 375 -3.49 11.40 -21.58
CA GLU A 375 -4.53 12.42 -21.50
C GLU A 375 -4.01 13.70 -20.83
N LEU A 376 -3.28 13.59 -19.74
CA LEU A 376 -2.68 14.75 -19.07
C LEU A 376 -1.69 15.47 -19.97
N TYR A 377 -0.82 14.72 -20.64
CA TYR A 377 0.19 15.29 -21.52
C TYR A 377 -0.43 15.97 -22.75
N MET A 378 -1.50 15.38 -23.33
CA MET A 378 -2.28 16.03 -24.37
C MET A 378 -2.89 17.36 -23.89
N ARG A 379 -3.45 17.39 -22.70
CA ARG A 379 -4.02 18.62 -22.12
C ARG A 379 -2.95 19.71 -21.97
N GLU A 380 -1.82 19.37 -21.37
CA GLU A 380 -0.72 20.32 -21.17
C GLU A 380 -0.18 20.91 -22.46
N ASN A 381 -0.21 20.16 -23.55
CA ASN A 381 0.36 20.57 -24.83
C ASN A 381 -0.66 21.25 -25.77
N PHE A 382 -1.94 20.93 -25.67
CA PHE A 382 -2.92 21.39 -26.66
C PHE A 382 -4.04 22.29 -26.13
N ILE A 383 -4.29 22.36 -24.81
CA ILE A 383 -5.40 23.16 -24.28
C ILE A 383 -5.26 24.61 -24.68
N SER A 384 -4.10 25.25 -24.43
CA SER A 384 -3.88 26.66 -24.73
C SER A 384 -4.07 26.97 -26.21
N VAL A 385 -3.61 26.08 -27.07
CA VAL A 385 -3.77 26.21 -28.53
C VAL A 385 -5.25 26.12 -28.93
N ILE A 386 -5.97 25.12 -28.40
CA ILE A 386 -7.37 24.93 -28.70
C ILE A 386 -8.23 26.09 -28.19
N GLN A 387 -7.95 26.57 -26.98
CA GLN A 387 -8.66 27.69 -26.39
C GLN A 387 -8.48 28.99 -27.19
N SER A 388 -7.24 29.26 -27.60
CA SER A 388 -6.91 30.47 -28.37
C SER A 388 -7.49 30.44 -29.79
N GLN A 389 -7.37 29.30 -30.48
CA GLN A 389 -7.76 29.19 -31.89
C GLN A 389 -9.24 28.92 -32.13
N PHE A 390 -9.93 28.25 -31.18
CA PHE A 390 -11.31 27.79 -31.38
C PHE A 390 -12.31 28.44 -30.41
N LYS A 391 -11.91 29.47 -29.66
CA LYS A 391 -12.75 30.20 -28.69
C LYS A 391 -13.40 29.28 -27.62
N ASP A 392 -12.71 28.21 -27.25
CA ASP A 392 -13.20 27.22 -26.30
C ASP A 392 -12.94 27.60 -24.83
N ALA A 393 -12.63 28.87 -24.54
CA ALA A 393 -12.22 29.36 -23.20
C ALA A 393 -13.26 29.15 -22.08
N LYS A 394 -14.51 28.82 -22.43
CA LYS A 394 -15.58 28.54 -21.44
C LYS A 394 -15.56 27.11 -20.89
N LYS A 395 -14.74 26.20 -21.47
CA LYS A 395 -14.64 24.81 -21.02
C LYS A 395 -13.70 24.70 -19.83
N LYS A 396 -14.03 23.80 -18.91
CA LYS A 396 -13.11 23.39 -17.82
C LYS A 396 -12.03 22.46 -18.39
N ASP A 397 -10.86 22.43 -17.75
CA ASP A 397 -9.74 21.60 -18.21
C ASP A 397 -10.12 20.11 -18.35
N ASN A 398 -11.00 19.62 -17.49
CA ASN A 398 -11.50 18.24 -17.55
C ASN A 398 -12.37 17.93 -18.79
N ASP A 399 -12.88 18.94 -19.48
CA ASP A 399 -13.66 18.75 -20.72
C ASP A 399 -12.76 18.47 -21.92
N TYR A 400 -11.45 18.73 -21.83
CA TYR A 400 -10.46 18.47 -22.87
C TYR A 400 -9.94 17.02 -22.78
N THR A 401 -10.83 16.07 -23.07
CA THR A 401 -10.45 14.65 -23.12
C THR A 401 -9.59 14.33 -24.34
N THR A 402 -8.89 13.18 -24.29
CA THR A 402 -8.11 12.69 -25.44
C THR A 402 -8.93 12.69 -26.74
N GLY A 403 -10.17 12.22 -26.68
CA GLY A 403 -11.07 12.19 -27.83
C GLY A 403 -11.45 13.57 -28.34
N TYR A 404 -11.68 14.53 -27.45
CA TYR A 404 -12.01 15.91 -27.84
C TYR A 404 -10.81 16.57 -28.53
N ILE A 405 -9.61 16.45 -27.96
CA ILE A 405 -8.38 17.01 -28.55
C ILE A 405 -8.08 16.36 -29.90
N ALA A 406 -8.14 15.02 -29.97
CA ALA A 406 -7.95 14.28 -31.23
C ALA A 406 -8.95 14.73 -32.31
N LYS A 407 -10.21 14.92 -31.95
CA LYS A 407 -11.23 15.42 -32.89
C LYS A 407 -10.89 16.83 -33.39
N LYS A 408 -10.52 17.75 -32.47
CA LYS A 408 -10.15 19.11 -32.85
C LYS A 408 -8.97 19.14 -33.83
N ILE A 409 -7.97 18.31 -33.61
CA ILE A 409 -6.82 18.20 -34.51
C ILE A 409 -7.27 17.67 -35.88
N ASN A 410 -8.01 16.57 -35.93
CA ASN A 410 -8.44 15.95 -37.18
C ASN A 410 -9.38 16.86 -38.01
N ASP A 411 -10.29 17.57 -37.37
CA ASP A 411 -11.25 18.44 -38.04
C ASP A 411 -10.60 19.75 -38.52
N ASN A 412 -9.37 20.11 -38.05
CA ASN A 412 -8.76 21.39 -38.32
C ASN A 412 -7.27 21.32 -38.70
N ILE A 413 -6.87 20.29 -39.42
CA ILE A 413 -5.47 19.99 -39.79
C ILE A 413 -4.78 21.20 -40.42
N ASP A 414 -5.40 21.89 -41.34
CA ASP A 414 -4.83 23.08 -42.03
C ASP A 414 -4.51 24.22 -41.05
N THR A 415 -5.27 24.35 -39.98
CA THR A 415 -5.00 25.34 -38.92
C THR A 415 -3.74 24.96 -38.15
N PHE A 416 -3.59 23.69 -37.77
CA PHE A 416 -2.41 23.21 -37.04
C PHE A 416 -1.13 23.28 -37.90
N ILE A 417 -1.20 23.00 -39.20
CA ILE A 417 -0.09 23.17 -40.13
C ILE A 417 0.39 24.63 -40.15
N ARG A 418 -0.54 25.57 -40.29
CA ARG A 418 -0.21 27.00 -40.33
C ARG A 418 0.42 27.50 -39.03
N LEU A 419 -0.10 27.04 -37.88
CA LEU A 419 0.37 27.45 -36.56
C LEU A 419 1.79 26.95 -36.28
N LEU A 420 2.12 25.73 -36.69
CA LEU A 420 3.44 25.15 -36.42
C LEU A 420 4.49 25.67 -37.39
N ASN A 421 4.11 26.02 -38.65
CA ASN A 421 4.97 26.49 -39.71
C ASN A 421 6.30 25.73 -39.89
N ASP A 422 6.24 24.42 -39.77
CA ASP A 422 7.37 23.50 -39.83
C ASP A 422 7.17 22.50 -40.97
N LYS A 423 8.14 22.41 -41.89
CA LYS A 423 8.07 21.54 -43.06
C LYS A 423 7.97 20.06 -42.73
N TYR A 424 8.51 19.63 -41.60
CA TYR A 424 8.43 18.26 -41.14
C TYR A 424 6.97 17.88 -40.78
N TYR A 425 6.25 18.79 -40.10
CA TYR A 425 4.87 18.59 -39.68
C TYR A 425 3.87 19.02 -40.74
N ASN A 426 3.98 18.44 -41.91
CA ASN A 426 3.10 18.71 -43.07
C ASN A 426 1.71 18.07 -42.94
N GLY A 427 0.87 18.27 -43.95
CA GLY A 427 -0.51 17.75 -43.96
C GLY A 427 -0.60 16.22 -43.89
N ILE A 428 0.37 15.51 -44.44
CA ILE A 428 0.43 14.04 -44.38
C ILE A 428 0.74 13.60 -42.96
N TRP A 429 1.74 14.28 -42.32
CA TRP A 429 2.09 13.99 -40.95
C TRP A 429 0.90 14.20 -40.00
N TRP A 430 0.21 15.33 -40.11
CA TRP A 430 -0.96 15.62 -39.27
C TRP A 430 -2.11 14.64 -39.45
N LYS A 431 -2.37 14.19 -40.69
CA LYS A 431 -3.38 13.16 -40.96
C LYS A 431 -3.05 11.84 -40.29
N ILE A 432 -1.78 11.41 -40.39
CA ILE A 432 -1.31 10.18 -39.75
C ILE A 432 -1.37 10.31 -38.21
N TYR A 433 -0.84 11.40 -37.70
CA TYR A 433 -0.82 11.68 -36.26
C TYR A 433 -2.24 11.77 -35.67
N GLY A 434 -3.13 12.50 -36.33
CA GLY A 434 -4.51 12.63 -35.91
C GLY A 434 -5.26 11.30 -35.92
N LYS A 435 -4.96 10.42 -36.89
CA LYS A 435 -5.50 9.05 -36.92
C LYS A 435 -5.00 8.25 -35.72
N LYS A 436 -3.70 8.26 -35.46
CA LYS A 436 -3.09 7.59 -34.29
C LYS A 436 -3.71 8.05 -32.98
N LEU A 437 -3.93 9.36 -32.81
CA LEU A 437 -4.60 9.90 -31.61
C LEU A 437 -6.05 9.41 -31.48
N LYS A 438 -6.76 9.25 -32.61
CA LYS A 438 -8.12 8.71 -32.61
C LYS A 438 -8.10 7.23 -32.19
N ASP A 439 -7.15 6.45 -32.70
CA ASP A 439 -6.99 5.03 -32.37
C ASP A 439 -6.62 4.86 -30.89
N ILE A 440 -5.70 5.68 -30.36
CA ILE A 440 -5.38 5.73 -28.92
C ILE A 440 -6.62 6.07 -28.08
N ASN A 441 -7.47 7.00 -28.54
CA ASN A 441 -8.70 7.33 -27.80
C ASN A 441 -9.70 6.16 -27.77
N VAL A 442 -9.78 5.36 -28.83
CA VAL A 442 -10.58 4.12 -28.84
C VAL A 442 -10.05 3.14 -27.79
N LEU A 443 -8.77 2.81 -27.86
CA LEU A 443 -8.11 1.91 -26.90
C LEU A 443 -8.21 2.41 -25.44
N ARG A 444 -8.05 3.72 -25.23
CA ARG A 444 -8.26 4.33 -23.92
C ARG A 444 -9.69 4.13 -23.41
N ARG A 445 -10.69 4.25 -24.29
CA ARG A 445 -12.09 4.04 -23.89
C ARG A 445 -12.32 2.58 -23.50
N SER A 446 -11.84 1.62 -24.26
CA SER A 446 -11.90 0.20 -23.91
C SER A 446 -11.17 -0.09 -22.60
N CYS A 447 -10.00 0.50 -22.39
CA CYS A 447 -9.23 0.36 -21.14
C CYS A 447 -9.94 0.94 -19.90
N CYS A 448 -10.86 1.91 -20.05
CA CYS A 448 -11.56 2.59 -18.96
C CYS A 448 -13.04 2.20 -18.84
N HIS A 449 -13.55 1.31 -19.67
CA HIS A 449 -14.93 0.87 -19.70
C HIS A 449 -15.02 -0.67 -19.60
N PRO A 450 -16.23 -1.25 -19.36
CA PRO A 450 -16.38 -2.68 -19.05
C PRO A 450 -16.16 -3.63 -20.23
N ASP A 451 -15.78 -3.12 -21.40
CA ASP A 451 -15.37 -3.95 -22.50
C ASP A 451 -13.99 -4.55 -22.19
N ASN A 452 -13.83 -5.86 -22.35
CA ASN A 452 -12.57 -6.53 -22.09
C ASN A 452 -11.45 -5.90 -22.91
N PHE A 453 -10.40 -5.42 -22.24
CA PHE A 453 -9.20 -4.89 -22.86
C PHE A 453 -8.24 -6.07 -23.08
N LEU A 454 -8.22 -6.56 -24.31
CA LEU A 454 -7.50 -7.78 -24.67
C LEU A 454 -5.99 -7.54 -24.81
N LEU A 455 -5.22 -8.62 -24.88
CA LEU A 455 -3.78 -8.57 -25.11
C LEU A 455 -3.43 -7.84 -26.43
N GLU A 456 -4.24 -8.00 -27.47
CA GLU A 456 -4.06 -7.28 -28.73
C GLU A 456 -4.23 -5.77 -28.58
N ASP A 457 -5.21 -5.33 -27.77
CA ASP A 457 -5.44 -3.91 -27.47
C ASP A 457 -4.27 -3.30 -26.70
N GLU A 458 -3.70 -4.04 -25.74
CA GLU A 458 -2.50 -3.65 -25.03
C GLU A 458 -1.31 -3.48 -25.96
N GLN A 459 -1.06 -4.48 -26.81
CA GLN A 459 0.04 -4.45 -27.77
C GLN A 459 -0.12 -3.26 -28.74
N ASN A 460 -1.33 -3.02 -29.23
CA ASN A 460 -1.64 -1.88 -30.08
C ASN A 460 -1.47 -0.55 -29.36
N LEU A 461 -1.88 -0.43 -28.09
CA LEU A 461 -1.69 0.78 -27.29
C LEU A 461 -0.21 1.08 -27.07
N LYS A 462 0.57 0.10 -26.65
CA LYS A 462 2.03 0.23 -26.44
C LYS A 462 2.73 0.60 -27.74
N ARG A 463 2.43 -0.09 -28.85
CA ARG A 463 2.98 0.21 -30.16
C ARG A 463 2.71 1.66 -30.58
N LEU A 464 1.49 2.14 -30.49
CA LEU A 464 1.14 3.51 -30.85
C LEU A 464 1.84 4.54 -29.97
N LEU A 465 1.86 4.32 -28.65
CA LEU A 465 2.42 5.29 -27.71
C LEU A 465 3.95 5.37 -27.80
N PHE A 466 4.63 4.24 -27.88
CA PHE A 466 6.08 4.15 -27.73
C PHE A 466 6.79 3.85 -29.06
N ASP A 467 6.49 2.75 -29.75
CA ASP A 467 7.20 2.39 -31.00
C ASP A 467 6.94 3.38 -32.14
N GLU A 468 5.69 3.86 -32.26
CA GLU A 468 5.32 4.88 -33.24
C GLU A 468 5.48 6.31 -32.71
N GLU A 469 6.12 6.46 -31.55
CA GLU A 469 6.53 7.72 -30.91
C GLU A 469 5.41 8.75 -30.71
N VAL A 470 4.12 8.32 -30.64
CA VAL A 470 3.01 9.27 -30.46
C VAL A 470 3.14 10.02 -29.16
N PHE A 471 3.59 9.34 -28.07
CA PHE A 471 3.77 9.98 -26.77
C PHE A 471 4.82 11.10 -26.85
N LYS A 472 5.97 10.88 -27.50
CA LYS A 472 6.99 11.91 -27.72
C LYS A 472 6.47 13.07 -28.56
N ASN A 473 5.66 12.77 -29.56
CA ASN A 473 5.11 13.79 -30.46
C ASN A 473 3.97 14.60 -29.86
N LEU A 474 3.42 14.23 -28.69
CA LEU A 474 2.40 15.03 -27.99
C LEU A 474 2.89 16.46 -27.66
N ARG A 475 4.20 16.65 -27.48
CA ARG A 475 4.82 17.98 -27.24
C ARG A 475 4.74 18.95 -28.43
N VAL A 476 4.28 18.51 -29.58
CA VAL A 476 4.04 19.38 -30.74
C VAL A 476 3.14 20.56 -30.41
N GLY A 477 2.13 20.36 -29.55
CA GLY A 477 1.27 21.42 -29.08
C GLY A 477 2.01 22.58 -28.40
N LYS A 478 3.06 22.28 -27.60
CA LYS A 478 3.92 23.31 -26.96
C LYS A 478 4.73 24.08 -28.00
N LYS A 479 5.11 23.46 -29.13
CA LYS A 479 5.81 24.16 -30.20
C LYS A 479 4.92 25.16 -30.92
N ILE A 480 3.60 24.89 -31.00
CA ILE A 480 2.61 25.78 -31.59
C ILE A 480 2.31 26.95 -30.66
N ALA A 481 2.34 26.73 -29.34
CA ALA A 481 2.01 27.74 -28.34
C ALA A 481 3.15 28.76 -28.07
N LYS A 482 4.36 28.49 -28.53
CA LYS A 482 5.50 29.43 -28.52
C LYS A 482 5.51 30.29 -29.78
#